data_689766f27c6c1ff5fb72fbdf5ee479ee
#
_entry.id   689766f27c6c1ff5fb72fbdf5ee479ee
#
_cell.length_a   1.000
_cell.length_b   1.000
_cell.length_c   1.000
_cell.angle_alpha   90.00
_cell.angle_beta   90.00
_cell.angle_gamma   90.00
#
_symmetry.space_group_name_H-M   'P 1'
#
loop_
_entity.id
_entity.type
_entity.pdbx_description
1 polymer ?
#
loop_
_entity_poly.entity_id
_entity_poly.type
_entity_poly.pdbx_seq_one_letter_code
_entity_poly.pdbx_strand_id
1 'polypeptide(L)'
;MFHVFADATRCIKAAMIRFRINNTNMDNLRFILVVSLSLVMLMLWQEWEKDFGSPVSQETTTAMENGETRPADVPVAPVSTETQQSVFNIDNDSSAPISDEEHIVVKTDLYHINIGKKGGGVDKLALLKFPVALETPDVPTLLLNNTPPFFYVAQGGLLSENGAPTHEATFTTSNDNYVLGEGEDKLIVPLVWESDNGLKVTKTYEFKRNSYLVNIKYEIENKSAEPWVGHAYSQLQRTDPGRESRILYTYTGAVVSSPEQRYEKLSFDDMEDEKLSVDITNGWVAMLQHYFVSALVPASREESNHYYTLAPDNNHYVIGVITPATTVAVNAVGVIEQKLYMGPKIQSKLEEIAPGLELTVDYGVLWFLAKPLFWCLDKFHGITGNWGWAIVLVTLMLKIIFFQLSAKGYKSMANMRRVQPRLMAIKDRYKDDRTRLNQAMMDIYKKEKINPLGGCFPILIQIPVFIALYWTLLESVELRQTGFIFWLTDLSAPDRFYVLPLLMGATMSIQQKLNPAPMDPVQQKVMSILPIVFTVFFAFFPSGLVLYWVVNNTLSIVQQWVITRSIERAATSRS
;
A
#
# COMPACT_ATOMS: atom_id res chain seq x y z
N MET A 1 -28.70 -11.60 -2.87
CA MET A 1 -28.09 -10.39 -2.31
C MET A 1 -29.11 -9.30 -1.89
N PHE A 2 -30.09 -8.90 -2.71
CA PHE A 2 -31.09 -7.87 -2.35
C PHE A 2 -32.06 -8.21 -1.19
N HIS A 3 -32.33 -9.48 -0.91
CA HIS A 3 -33.24 -9.89 0.19
C HIS A 3 -32.58 -9.83 1.58
N VAL A 4 -31.28 -10.04 1.70
CA VAL A 4 -30.56 -10.00 2.99
C VAL A 4 -30.39 -8.55 3.47
N PHE A 5 -30.20 -7.59 2.55
CA PHE A 5 -30.15 -6.15 2.88
C PHE A 5 -31.52 -5.58 3.35
N ALA A 6 -32.62 -6.11 2.82
CA ALA A 6 -33.97 -5.70 3.24
C ALA A 6 -34.31 -6.19 4.66
N ASP A 7 -33.83 -7.35 5.06
CA ASP A 7 -34.04 -7.89 6.41
C ASP A 7 -33.12 -7.26 7.45
N ALA A 8 -31.86 -6.97 7.12
CA ALA A 8 -30.98 -6.23 8.00
C ALA A 8 -31.46 -4.80 8.27
N THR A 9 -31.98 -4.11 7.25
CA THR A 9 -32.60 -2.78 7.43
C THR A 9 -33.91 -2.82 8.20
N ARG A 10 -34.69 -3.90 8.12
CA ARG A 10 -35.91 -4.10 8.96
C ARG A 10 -35.55 -4.40 10.41
N CYS A 11 -34.54 -5.23 10.68
CA CYS A 11 -34.02 -5.49 12.02
C CYS A 11 -33.45 -4.22 12.67
N ILE A 12 -32.68 -3.42 11.95
CA ILE A 12 -32.13 -2.14 12.43
C ILE A 12 -33.25 -1.13 12.71
N LYS A 13 -34.28 -1.02 11.81
CA LYS A 13 -35.44 -0.18 12.07
C LYS A 13 -36.32 -0.67 13.24
N ALA A 14 -36.51 -1.97 13.40
CA ALA A 14 -37.23 -2.55 14.53
C ALA A 14 -36.48 -2.37 15.86
N ALA A 15 -35.15 -2.47 15.86
CA ALA A 15 -34.30 -2.15 17.00
C ALA A 15 -34.35 -0.66 17.35
N MET A 16 -34.32 0.25 16.36
CA MET A 16 -34.45 1.70 16.60
C MET A 16 -35.85 2.09 17.14
N ILE A 17 -36.90 1.43 16.73
CA ILE A 17 -38.28 1.72 17.20
C ILE A 17 -38.49 1.20 18.63
N ARG A 18 -37.95 0.03 18.99
CA ARG A 18 -37.97 -0.48 20.38
C ARG A 18 -37.09 0.34 21.34
N PHE A 19 -36.06 1.03 20.83
CA PHE A 19 -35.16 1.88 21.61
C PHE A 19 -35.73 3.26 21.96
N ARG A 20 -36.86 3.66 21.36
CA ARG A 20 -37.45 5.00 21.52
C ARG A 20 -38.35 5.17 22.74
N ILE A 21 -38.57 4.15 23.54
CA ILE A 21 -39.42 4.18 24.73
C ILE A 21 -38.66 3.62 25.92
N ASN A 22 -37.85 4.42 26.56
CA ASN A 22 -37.46 4.59 27.94
C ASN A 22 -35.97 4.86 28.18
N ASN A 23 -35.71 6.00 28.83
CA ASN A 23 -34.47 6.45 29.48
C ASN A 23 -33.30 6.99 28.60
N THR A 24 -33.38 8.22 28.40
CA THR A 24 -32.65 9.04 27.44
C THR A 24 -31.26 9.53 27.82
N ASN A 25 -30.39 8.94 28.60
CA ASN A 25 -29.02 9.57 28.72
C ASN A 25 -27.86 8.65 29.12
N MET A 26 -28.10 7.44 29.65
CA MET A 26 -26.99 6.46 29.84
C MET A 26 -26.90 5.45 28.68
N ASP A 27 -27.97 5.31 27.92
CA ASP A 27 -28.02 4.41 26.76
C ASP A 27 -27.22 4.97 25.58
N ASN A 28 -27.04 6.30 25.49
CA ASN A 28 -26.23 6.90 24.42
C ASN A 28 -24.73 6.56 24.53
N LEU A 29 -24.18 6.42 25.73
CA LEU A 29 -22.77 6.01 25.88
C LEU A 29 -22.59 4.52 25.57
N ARG A 30 -23.53 3.69 26.02
CA ARG A 30 -23.57 2.27 25.62
C ARG A 30 -23.81 2.12 24.15
N PHE A 31 -24.68 2.94 23.56
CA PHE A 31 -24.94 2.97 22.13
C PHE A 31 -23.69 3.33 21.34
N ILE A 32 -22.95 4.39 21.72
CA ILE A 32 -21.69 4.77 21.07
C ILE A 32 -20.63 3.70 21.22
N LEU A 33 -20.50 3.08 22.42
CA LEU A 33 -19.56 1.97 22.65
C LEU A 33 -19.97 0.72 21.85
N VAL A 34 -21.25 0.39 21.79
CA VAL A 34 -21.78 -0.72 21.00
C VAL A 34 -21.62 -0.44 19.52
N VAL A 35 -21.89 0.78 19.05
CA VAL A 35 -21.68 1.17 17.65
C VAL A 35 -20.20 1.15 17.29
N SER A 36 -19.31 1.67 18.15
CA SER A 36 -17.86 1.62 17.92
C SER A 36 -17.32 0.18 17.94
N LEU A 37 -17.79 -0.64 18.89
CA LEU A 37 -17.44 -2.06 18.96
C LEU A 37 -18.00 -2.85 17.77
N SER A 38 -19.25 -2.55 17.37
CA SER A 38 -19.88 -3.15 16.19
C SER A 38 -19.19 -2.75 14.91
N LEU A 39 -18.70 -1.51 14.80
CA LEU A 39 -17.94 -1.03 13.65
C LEU A 39 -16.57 -1.71 13.57
N VAL A 40 -15.88 -1.87 14.70
CA VAL A 40 -14.65 -2.65 14.78
C VAL A 40 -14.88 -4.13 14.50
N MET A 41 -15.95 -4.72 15.05
CA MET A 41 -16.34 -6.10 14.72
C MET A 41 -16.74 -6.27 13.26
N LEU A 42 -17.40 -5.29 12.66
CA LEU A 42 -17.81 -5.32 11.26
C LEU A 42 -16.59 -5.18 10.34
N MET A 43 -15.60 -4.36 10.70
CA MET A 43 -14.32 -4.30 10.00
C MET A 43 -13.53 -5.61 10.13
N LEU A 44 -13.49 -6.20 11.33
CA LEU A 44 -12.87 -7.51 11.55
C LEU A 44 -13.62 -8.65 10.86
N TRP A 45 -14.96 -8.55 10.76
CA TRP A 45 -15.78 -9.52 10.03
C TRP A 45 -15.60 -9.40 8.51
N GLN A 46 -15.51 -8.19 7.97
CA GLN A 46 -15.23 -7.97 6.55
C GLN A 46 -13.86 -8.51 6.15
N GLU A 47 -12.86 -8.33 7.02
CA GLU A 47 -11.52 -8.90 6.80
C GLU A 47 -11.50 -10.43 6.96
N TRP A 48 -12.26 -10.96 7.93
CA TRP A 48 -12.46 -12.40 8.08
C TRP A 48 -13.18 -13.03 6.87
N GLU A 49 -14.24 -12.39 6.36
CA GLU A 49 -15.02 -12.90 5.22
C GLU A 49 -14.21 -12.92 3.93
N LYS A 50 -13.27 -11.99 3.76
CA LYS A 50 -12.27 -12.01 2.69
C LYS A 50 -11.24 -13.15 2.87
N ASP A 51 -10.83 -13.41 4.11
CA ASP A 51 -9.78 -14.38 4.40
C ASP A 51 -10.31 -15.83 4.53
N PHE A 52 -11.60 -16.03 4.82
CA PHE A 52 -12.20 -17.33 5.18
C PHE A 52 -13.59 -17.59 4.57
N GLY A 53 -14.11 -16.71 3.71
CA GLY A 53 -15.34 -16.92 2.98
C GLY A 53 -15.17 -18.08 1.98
N SER A 54 -16.00 -19.12 2.10
CA SER A 54 -15.96 -20.25 1.18
C SER A 54 -16.29 -19.82 -0.24
N PRO A 55 -15.53 -20.24 -1.27
CA PRO A 55 -15.85 -19.92 -2.65
C PRO A 55 -17.19 -20.54 -3.04
N VAL A 56 -18.04 -19.74 -3.62
CA VAL A 56 -19.26 -20.21 -4.27
C VAL A 56 -18.86 -20.97 -5.51
N SER A 57 -18.98 -22.29 -5.48
CA SER A 57 -18.77 -23.16 -6.64
C SER A 57 -19.69 -22.74 -7.78
N GLN A 58 -19.14 -22.14 -8.82
CA GLN A 58 -19.78 -22.06 -10.12
C GLN A 58 -19.35 -23.26 -10.97
N GLU A 59 -20.32 -23.98 -11.50
CA GLU A 59 -20.15 -25.12 -12.39
C GLU A 59 -19.37 -24.70 -13.63
N THR A 60 -18.23 -25.31 -13.80
CA THR A 60 -17.35 -25.18 -14.97
C THR A 60 -17.98 -25.86 -16.17
N THR A 61 -18.45 -25.10 -17.12
CA THR A 61 -18.75 -25.59 -18.46
C THR A 61 -17.41 -25.79 -19.19
N THR A 62 -16.97 -27.03 -19.26
CA THR A 62 -15.81 -27.45 -20.07
C THR A 62 -16.12 -27.26 -21.54
N ALA A 63 -15.56 -26.26 -22.18
CA ALA A 63 -15.36 -26.21 -23.62
C ALA A 63 -14.04 -26.93 -23.93
N MET A 64 -14.10 -28.07 -24.60
CA MET A 64 -12.93 -28.72 -25.18
C MET A 64 -12.42 -27.87 -26.34
N GLU A 65 -11.23 -27.32 -26.20
CA GLU A 65 -10.53 -26.63 -27.26
C GLU A 65 -9.33 -27.45 -27.70
N ASN A 66 -9.24 -27.65 -29.02
CA ASN A 66 -8.26 -28.48 -29.70
C ASN A 66 -6.85 -27.91 -29.60
N GLY A 67 -5.88 -28.82 -29.44
CA GLY A 67 -4.50 -28.57 -29.14
C GLY A 67 -3.74 -27.68 -30.11
N GLU A 68 -3.07 -26.73 -29.52
CA GLU A 68 -1.85 -26.09 -30.01
C GLU A 68 -0.96 -25.76 -28.84
N THR A 69 0.28 -26.24 -28.88
CA THR A 69 1.29 -25.99 -27.84
C THR A 69 1.99 -24.65 -28.05
N ARG A 70 1.33 -23.56 -27.63
CA ARG A 70 1.96 -22.26 -27.39
C ARG A 70 2.35 -22.21 -25.91
N PRO A 71 3.49 -21.63 -25.53
CA PRO A 71 3.78 -21.37 -24.12
C PRO A 71 2.63 -20.61 -23.47
N ALA A 72 2.16 -21.08 -22.32
CA ALA A 72 0.93 -20.58 -21.69
C ALA A 72 1.03 -19.11 -21.20
N ASP A 73 2.24 -18.57 -21.14
CA ASP A 73 2.58 -17.22 -20.72
C ASP A 73 2.76 -16.21 -21.88
N VAL A 74 2.69 -16.67 -23.15
CA VAL A 74 2.68 -15.75 -24.30
C VAL A 74 1.25 -15.26 -24.57
N PRO A 75 0.99 -13.94 -24.52
CA PRO A 75 -0.36 -13.41 -24.75
C PRO A 75 -0.84 -13.62 -26.19
N VAL A 76 -2.16 -13.66 -26.36
CA VAL A 76 -2.80 -13.69 -27.70
C VAL A 76 -3.06 -12.25 -28.14
N ALA A 77 -2.68 -11.90 -29.37
CA ALA A 77 -3.01 -10.59 -29.92
C ALA A 77 -4.53 -10.43 -30.03
N PRO A 78 -5.11 -9.26 -29.74
CA PRO A 78 -6.53 -9.01 -29.92
C PRO A 78 -6.90 -9.15 -31.41
N VAL A 79 -7.81 -10.07 -31.70
CA VAL A 79 -8.27 -10.35 -33.08
C VAL A 79 -9.34 -9.33 -33.43
N SER A 80 -9.06 -8.43 -34.40
CA SER A 80 -10.12 -7.74 -35.14
C SER A 80 -10.85 -8.79 -35.99
N THR A 81 -12.16 -8.89 -35.78
CA THR A 81 -13.05 -9.87 -36.40
C THR A 81 -12.95 -9.81 -37.91
N GLU A 82 -12.10 -10.64 -38.49
CA GLU A 82 -12.21 -11.28 -39.82
C GLU A 82 -10.91 -12.02 -40.15
N THR A 83 -11.10 -13.34 -40.43
CA THR A 83 -10.21 -14.28 -41.12
C THR A 83 -9.27 -15.18 -40.28
N GLN A 84 -9.73 -16.39 -40.12
CA GLN A 84 -9.10 -17.73 -40.11
C GLN A 84 -7.67 -17.97 -39.59
N GLN A 85 -7.61 -18.99 -38.76
CA GLN A 85 -6.53 -19.67 -38.05
C GLN A 85 -5.42 -20.24 -38.96
N SER A 86 -4.20 -20.15 -38.50
CA SER A 86 -3.11 -21.05 -38.86
C SER A 86 -2.23 -21.41 -37.64
N VAL A 87 -1.81 -22.65 -37.62
CA VAL A 87 -1.29 -23.49 -36.52
C VAL A 87 0.25 -23.48 -36.48
N PHE A 88 0.86 -23.32 -35.31
CA PHE A 88 2.29 -23.62 -35.09
C PHE A 88 2.52 -24.46 -33.82
N ASN A 89 3.23 -25.58 -33.98
CA ASN A 89 3.70 -26.46 -32.89
C ASN A 89 5.11 -26.07 -32.44
N ILE A 90 5.36 -26.04 -31.14
CA ILE A 90 6.71 -26.05 -30.55
C ILE A 90 6.74 -26.95 -29.31
N ASP A 91 7.74 -27.81 -29.27
CA ASP A 91 7.97 -28.82 -28.23
C ASP A 91 8.45 -28.25 -26.91
N ASN A 92 7.90 -28.76 -25.80
CA ASN A 92 8.35 -28.53 -24.44
C ASN A 92 9.58 -29.40 -24.12
N ASP A 93 10.71 -28.83 -23.72
CA ASP A 93 11.61 -29.46 -22.77
C ASP A 93 12.56 -28.49 -22.04
N SER A 94 12.72 -28.79 -20.75
CA SER A 94 13.88 -28.54 -19.90
C SER A 94 13.98 -27.28 -19.06
N SER A 95 13.75 -27.50 -17.77
CA SER A 95 14.33 -26.77 -16.63
C SER A 95 15.80 -27.21 -16.43
N ALA A 96 16.75 -26.44 -16.95
CA ALA A 96 18.17 -26.53 -16.58
C ALA A 96 18.62 -25.23 -15.88
N PRO A 97 19.56 -25.27 -14.91
CA PRO A 97 20.08 -24.07 -14.29
C PRO A 97 20.84 -23.22 -15.34
N ILE A 98 20.43 -21.97 -15.47
CA ILE A 98 20.93 -21.00 -16.44
C ILE A 98 22.37 -20.63 -16.07
N SER A 99 23.33 -20.77 -16.99
CA SER A 99 24.72 -20.36 -16.82
C SER A 99 24.88 -18.83 -16.94
N ASP A 100 25.86 -18.23 -16.23
CA ASP A 100 26.14 -16.79 -16.28
C ASP A 100 26.48 -16.27 -17.70
N GLU A 101 26.84 -17.13 -18.63
CA GLU A 101 27.17 -16.80 -20.03
C GLU A 101 25.94 -16.40 -20.88
N GLU A 102 24.72 -16.59 -20.39
CA GLU A 102 23.47 -16.29 -21.10
C GLU A 102 22.89 -14.91 -20.78
N HIS A 103 23.59 -14.09 -19.97
CA HIS A 103 23.06 -12.80 -19.51
C HIS A 103 23.89 -11.62 -20.00
N ILE A 104 23.19 -10.49 -20.20
CA ILE A 104 23.78 -9.18 -20.43
C ILE A 104 23.71 -8.44 -19.10
N VAL A 105 24.86 -8.04 -18.58
CA VAL A 105 24.98 -7.31 -17.32
C VAL A 105 24.92 -5.80 -17.58
N VAL A 106 24.01 -5.12 -16.93
CA VAL A 106 23.84 -3.66 -17.02
C VAL A 106 24.02 -3.04 -15.64
N LYS A 107 24.94 -2.08 -15.52
CA LYS A 107 25.19 -1.36 -14.28
C LYS A 107 25.00 0.14 -14.48
N THR A 108 24.10 0.73 -13.70
CA THR A 108 23.88 2.19 -13.67
C THR A 108 24.16 2.72 -12.25
N ASP A 109 23.88 3.98 -12.02
CA ASP A 109 23.92 4.61 -10.69
C ASP A 109 22.83 4.11 -9.72
N LEU A 110 21.74 3.50 -10.24
CA LEU A 110 20.62 3.00 -9.46
C LEU A 110 20.45 1.49 -9.51
N TYR A 111 20.96 0.85 -10.56
CA TYR A 111 20.66 -0.52 -10.90
C TYR A 111 21.89 -1.40 -11.10
N HIS A 112 21.74 -2.66 -10.73
CA HIS A 112 22.50 -3.77 -11.27
C HIS A 112 21.48 -4.77 -11.84
N ILE A 113 21.47 -4.95 -13.17
CA ILE A 113 20.47 -5.70 -13.93
C ILE A 113 21.13 -6.81 -14.71
N ASN A 114 20.46 -7.97 -14.78
CA ASN A 114 20.77 -9.03 -15.73
C ASN A 114 19.60 -9.11 -16.73
N ILE A 115 19.90 -8.92 -18.01
CA ILE A 115 18.95 -9.11 -19.13
C ILE A 115 19.29 -10.45 -19.76
N GLY A 116 18.31 -11.34 -19.87
CA GLY A 116 18.47 -12.64 -20.52
C GLY A 116 18.69 -12.48 -22.04
N LYS A 117 19.65 -13.20 -22.64
CA LYS A 117 19.79 -13.28 -24.09
C LYS A 117 18.59 -14.01 -24.71
N LYS A 118 18.03 -15.01 -24.01
CA LYS A 118 16.76 -15.60 -24.33
C LYS A 118 15.65 -14.65 -23.88
N GLY A 119 14.79 -14.22 -24.79
CA GLY A 119 13.67 -13.31 -24.54
C GLY A 119 14.02 -11.84 -24.44
N GLY A 120 15.28 -11.49 -24.19
CA GLY A 120 15.67 -10.12 -23.94
C GLY A 120 14.88 -9.48 -22.78
N GLY A 121 14.44 -10.24 -21.80
CA GLY A 121 13.72 -9.80 -20.61
C GLY A 121 14.65 -9.41 -19.46
N VAL A 122 14.11 -8.75 -18.42
CA VAL A 122 14.87 -8.46 -17.20
C VAL A 122 14.65 -9.60 -16.21
N ASP A 123 15.68 -10.44 -16.06
CA ASP A 123 15.65 -11.63 -15.21
C ASP A 123 16.01 -11.35 -13.77
N LYS A 124 16.93 -10.38 -13.56
CA LYS A 124 17.36 -9.99 -12.23
C LYS A 124 17.59 -8.49 -12.15
N LEU A 125 17.12 -7.87 -11.08
CA LEU A 125 17.31 -6.44 -10.84
C LEU A 125 17.56 -6.16 -9.36
N ALA A 126 18.71 -5.57 -9.07
CA ALA A 126 19.10 -5.08 -7.75
C ALA A 126 19.06 -3.56 -7.68
N LEU A 127 18.44 -3.01 -6.64
CA LEU A 127 18.32 -1.58 -6.37
C LEU A 127 19.49 -1.10 -5.52
N LEU A 128 20.49 -0.47 -6.12
CA LEU A 128 21.78 -0.14 -5.47
C LEU A 128 21.64 0.86 -4.31
N LYS A 129 20.61 1.74 -4.33
CA LYS A 129 20.37 2.72 -3.26
C LYS A 129 19.49 2.19 -2.11
N PHE A 130 19.05 0.94 -2.20
CA PHE A 130 18.17 0.31 -1.20
C PHE A 130 18.76 -1.01 -0.72
N PRO A 131 19.61 -1.02 0.32
CA PRO A 131 20.13 -2.26 0.88
C PRO A 131 19.02 -3.08 1.54
N VAL A 132 19.23 -4.38 1.69
CA VAL A 132 18.29 -5.28 2.36
C VAL A 132 18.13 -4.89 3.83
N ALA A 133 19.27 -4.61 4.52
CA ALA A 133 19.30 -4.16 5.91
C ALA A 133 20.39 -3.12 6.13
N LEU A 134 20.27 -2.30 7.17
CA LEU A 134 21.28 -1.30 7.53
C LEU A 134 22.62 -1.95 7.95
N GLU A 135 22.55 -3.16 8.49
CA GLU A 135 23.72 -3.94 8.89
C GLU A 135 24.49 -4.52 7.69
N THR A 136 23.85 -4.59 6.51
CA THR A 136 24.42 -5.11 5.27
C THR A 136 24.28 -4.10 4.13
N PRO A 137 24.93 -2.92 4.20
CA PRO A 137 24.74 -1.84 3.24
C PRO A 137 25.20 -2.21 1.82
N ASP A 138 26.10 -3.18 1.70
CA ASP A 138 26.61 -3.66 0.42
C ASP A 138 25.72 -4.70 -0.27
N VAL A 139 24.64 -5.15 0.40
CA VAL A 139 23.69 -6.12 -0.15
C VAL A 139 22.45 -5.39 -0.64
N PRO A 140 22.30 -5.11 -1.94
CA PRO A 140 21.15 -4.39 -2.47
C PRO A 140 19.89 -5.25 -2.46
N THR A 141 18.74 -4.61 -2.33
CA THR A 141 17.43 -5.27 -2.46
C THR A 141 17.23 -5.77 -3.88
N LEU A 142 16.93 -7.05 -4.03
CA LEU A 142 16.50 -7.65 -5.29
C LEU A 142 15.01 -7.35 -5.49
N LEU A 143 14.70 -6.60 -6.54
CA LEU A 143 13.31 -6.34 -6.95
C LEU A 143 12.81 -7.42 -7.90
N LEU A 144 13.62 -7.79 -8.90
CA LEU A 144 13.35 -8.89 -9.82
C LEU A 144 14.36 -10.01 -9.59
N ASN A 145 13.90 -11.25 -9.75
CA ASN A 145 14.72 -12.44 -9.57
C ASN A 145 14.08 -13.64 -10.30
N ASN A 146 14.86 -14.35 -11.09
CA ASN A 146 14.41 -15.55 -11.82
C ASN A 146 14.73 -16.88 -11.10
N THR A 147 15.11 -16.80 -9.82
CA THR A 147 15.52 -17.99 -9.06
C THR A 147 14.43 -18.41 -8.07
N PRO A 148 13.96 -19.67 -8.12
CA PRO A 148 13.01 -20.18 -7.14
C PRO A 148 13.52 -20.06 -5.69
N PRO A 149 12.63 -19.91 -4.67
CA PRO A 149 11.17 -19.96 -4.77
C PRO A 149 10.52 -18.61 -5.14
N PHE A 150 11.26 -17.52 -5.19
CA PHE A 150 10.76 -16.16 -5.42
C PHE A 150 11.03 -15.71 -6.84
N PHE A 151 10.25 -16.26 -7.77
CA PHE A 151 10.32 -15.86 -9.16
C PHE A 151 9.59 -14.53 -9.39
N TYR A 152 10.26 -13.56 -10.01
CA TYR A 152 9.68 -12.31 -10.43
C TYR A 152 10.53 -11.69 -11.55
N VAL A 153 9.97 -11.58 -12.76
CA VAL A 153 10.67 -11.12 -13.97
C VAL A 153 9.82 -10.15 -14.77
N ALA A 154 10.48 -9.35 -15.62
CA ALA A 154 9.83 -8.49 -16.60
C ALA A 154 10.19 -8.96 -18.01
N GLN A 155 9.17 -9.33 -18.77
CA GLN A 155 9.29 -9.92 -20.12
C GLN A 155 8.59 -9.04 -21.15
N GLY A 156 8.92 -9.23 -22.42
CA GLY A 156 8.21 -8.56 -23.50
C GLY A 156 8.84 -8.86 -24.86
N GLY A 157 8.02 -8.74 -25.88
CA GLY A 157 8.39 -9.04 -27.25
C GLY A 157 7.41 -8.48 -28.25
N LEU A 158 7.41 -9.04 -29.44
CA LEU A 158 6.49 -8.72 -30.51
C LEU A 158 5.60 -9.94 -30.83
N LEU A 159 4.37 -9.65 -31.25
CA LEU A 159 3.39 -10.61 -31.73
C LEU A 159 3.07 -10.28 -33.18
N SER A 160 3.20 -11.24 -34.09
CA SER A 160 2.86 -11.08 -35.51
C SER A 160 2.66 -12.45 -36.15
N GLU A 161 1.72 -12.54 -37.09
CA GLU A 161 1.53 -13.74 -37.90
C GLU A 161 2.69 -13.98 -38.88
N ASN A 162 3.39 -12.91 -39.29
CA ASN A 162 4.52 -12.96 -40.22
C ASN A 162 5.87 -13.20 -39.53
N GLY A 163 5.86 -13.67 -38.29
CA GLY A 163 7.04 -13.88 -37.45
C GLY A 163 7.45 -12.66 -36.67
N ALA A 164 7.81 -12.87 -35.40
CA ALA A 164 8.27 -11.83 -34.49
C ALA A 164 9.00 -12.46 -33.31
N PRO A 165 9.99 -11.76 -32.70
CA PRO A 165 10.66 -12.24 -31.50
C PRO A 165 9.75 -12.09 -30.29
N THR A 166 9.30 -13.22 -29.72
CA THR A 166 8.64 -13.27 -28.41
C THR A 166 9.71 -13.28 -27.30
N HIS A 167 9.28 -13.38 -26.04
CA HIS A 167 10.19 -13.54 -24.90
C HIS A 167 10.85 -14.94 -24.83
N GLU A 168 10.62 -15.80 -25.82
CA GLU A 168 11.33 -17.07 -25.99
C GLU A 168 12.44 -17.00 -27.06
N ALA A 169 12.47 -15.92 -27.88
CA ALA A 169 13.44 -15.75 -28.95
C ALA A 169 14.84 -15.44 -28.40
N THR A 170 15.89 -15.90 -29.06
CA THR A 170 17.27 -15.59 -28.67
C THR A 170 17.74 -14.32 -29.35
N PHE A 171 18.21 -13.36 -28.56
CA PHE A 171 18.79 -12.10 -29.02
C PHE A 171 20.32 -12.15 -28.95
N THR A 172 20.94 -11.37 -29.83
CA THR A 172 22.39 -11.12 -29.86
C THR A 172 22.68 -9.67 -29.50
N THR A 173 23.85 -9.42 -28.95
CA THR A 173 24.31 -8.07 -28.62
C THR A 173 25.81 -7.94 -28.92
N SER A 174 26.27 -6.72 -29.11
CA SER A 174 27.69 -6.42 -29.37
C SER A 174 28.56 -6.52 -28.12
N ASN A 175 27.97 -6.43 -26.93
CA ASN A 175 28.70 -6.47 -25.64
C ASN A 175 27.80 -7.14 -24.59
N ASP A 176 28.39 -7.93 -23.70
CA ASP A 176 27.68 -8.55 -22.59
C ASP A 176 27.73 -7.73 -21.29
N ASN A 177 28.52 -6.65 -21.26
CA ASN A 177 28.64 -5.76 -20.11
C ASN A 177 28.46 -4.30 -20.52
N TYR A 178 27.47 -3.65 -19.95
CA TYR A 178 27.15 -2.24 -20.16
C TYR A 178 27.20 -1.48 -18.82
N VAL A 179 28.00 -0.41 -18.77
CA VAL A 179 28.16 0.41 -17.56
C VAL A 179 27.90 1.87 -17.92
N LEU A 180 27.05 2.54 -17.15
CA LEU A 180 26.82 3.99 -17.28
C LEU A 180 28.07 4.75 -16.79
N GLY A 181 28.82 5.34 -17.73
CA GLY A 181 30.06 6.06 -17.46
C GLY A 181 29.85 7.31 -16.61
N GLU A 182 30.94 7.77 -15.95
CA GLU A 182 30.89 9.05 -15.23
C GLU A 182 30.67 10.21 -16.24
N GLY A 183 29.67 11.05 -15.96
CA GLY A 183 29.32 12.18 -16.84
C GLY A 183 28.36 11.83 -17.99
N GLU A 184 27.99 10.58 -18.17
CA GLU A 184 26.97 10.18 -19.13
C GLU A 184 25.57 10.29 -18.51
N ASP A 185 24.61 10.87 -19.24
CA ASP A 185 23.23 11.01 -18.78
C ASP A 185 22.36 9.80 -19.08
N LYS A 186 22.77 8.97 -20.04
CA LYS A 186 22.04 7.79 -20.49
C LYS A 186 22.94 6.65 -20.94
N LEU A 187 22.44 5.43 -20.77
CA LEU A 187 23.03 4.19 -21.26
C LEU A 187 22.06 3.50 -22.21
N ILE A 188 22.56 3.06 -23.36
CA ILE A 188 21.77 2.37 -24.39
C ILE A 188 22.27 0.94 -24.52
N VAL A 189 21.34 -0.03 -24.42
CA VAL A 189 21.64 -1.47 -24.52
C VAL A 189 20.81 -2.06 -25.67
N PRO A 190 21.41 -2.26 -26.86
CA PRO A 190 20.73 -2.85 -28.01
C PRO A 190 20.84 -4.39 -27.99
N LEU A 191 19.71 -5.03 -28.28
CA LEU A 191 19.58 -6.46 -28.51
C LEU A 191 19.01 -6.67 -29.91
N VAL A 192 19.62 -7.52 -30.71
CA VAL A 192 19.27 -7.72 -32.11
C VAL A 192 18.75 -9.14 -32.30
N TRP A 193 17.64 -9.24 -33.00
CA TRP A 193 17.09 -10.50 -33.50
C TRP A 193 16.88 -10.37 -35.02
N GLU A 194 17.23 -11.42 -35.74
CA GLU A 194 17.09 -11.49 -37.19
C GLU A 194 16.39 -12.78 -37.58
N SER A 195 15.44 -12.69 -38.50
CA SER A 195 14.73 -13.84 -39.06
C SER A 195 15.20 -14.15 -40.47
N ASP A 196 15.12 -15.43 -40.87
CA ASP A 196 15.49 -15.90 -42.21
C ASP A 196 14.66 -15.26 -43.34
N ASN A 197 13.48 -14.72 -43.04
CA ASN A 197 12.61 -14.05 -44.00
C ASN A 197 12.99 -12.57 -44.29
N GLY A 198 14.04 -12.05 -43.67
CA GLY A 198 14.53 -10.69 -43.85
C GLY A 198 13.94 -9.65 -42.88
N LEU A 199 13.28 -10.09 -41.82
CA LEU A 199 12.87 -9.22 -40.72
C LEU A 199 14.02 -9.09 -39.72
N LYS A 200 14.37 -7.85 -39.36
CA LYS A 200 15.33 -7.56 -38.29
C LYS A 200 14.67 -6.69 -37.22
N VAL A 201 14.79 -7.09 -35.97
CA VAL A 201 14.25 -6.36 -34.82
C VAL A 201 15.38 -6.00 -33.88
N THR A 202 15.52 -4.70 -33.58
CA THR A 202 16.42 -4.19 -32.54
C THR A 202 15.62 -3.75 -31.35
N LYS A 203 15.68 -4.52 -30.25
CA LYS A 203 15.11 -4.17 -28.94
C LYS A 203 16.15 -3.38 -28.16
N THR A 204 15.85 -2.14 -27.83
CA THR A 204 16.78 -1.24 -27.15
C THR A 204 16.23 -0.85 -25.78
N TYR A 205 17.05 -1.04 -24.74
CA TYR A 205 16.80 -0.49 -23.41
C TYR A 205 17.56 0.83 -23.24
N GLU A 206 16.84 1.90 -22.89
CA GLU A 206 17.44 3.19 -22.54
C GLU A 206 17.28 3.45 -21.04
N PHE A 207 18.39 3.49 -20.33
CA PHE A 207 18.48 3.84 -18.92
C PHE A 207 18.97 5.28 -18.77
N LYS A 208 18.30 6.07 -17.94
CA LYS A 208 18.69 7.46 -17.65
C LYS A 208 19.25 7.57 -16.23
N ARG A 209 20.27 8.41 -16.05
CA ARG A 209 20.83 8.69 -14.73
C ARG A 209 19.77 9.23 -13.77
N ASN A 210 19.80 8.79 -12.51
CA ASN A 210 18.84 9.14 -11.45
C ASN A 210 17.37 8.82 -11.77
N SER A 211 17.10 7.92 -12.73
CA SER A 211 15.73 7.52 -13.13
C SER A 211 15.52 6.02 -12.97
N TYR A 212 14.41 5.66 -12.32
CA TYR A 212 13.92 4.28 -12.25
C TYR A 212 12.98 3.92 -13.42
N LEU A 213 12.79 4.85 -14.37
CA LEU A 213 12.04 4.62 -15.59
C LEU A 213 12.99 4.19 -16.70
N VAL A 214 12.69 3.05 -17.32
CA VAL A 214 13.42 2.47 -18.45
C VAL A 214 12.56 2.59 -19.69
N ASN A 215 13.08 3.18 -20.76
CA ASN A 215 12.42 3.18 -22.05
C ASN A 215 12.84 1.94 -22.83
N ILE A 216 11.86 1.24 -23.40
CA ILE A 216 12.05 0.07 -24.26
C ILE A 216 11.58 0.46 -25.66
N LYS A 217 12.48 0.35 -26.64
CA LYS A 217 12.21 0.67 -28.04
C LYS A 217 12.43 -0.57 -28.91
N TYR A 218 11.43 -0.93 -29.70
CA TYR A 218 11.56 -1.91 -30.75
C TYR A 218 11.66 -1.17 -32.09
N GLU A 219 12.78 -1.34 -32.78
CA GLU A 219 13.01 -0.86 -34.14
C GLU A 219 12.93 -2.06 -35.08
N ILE A 220 11.98 -2.04 -36.01
CA ILE A 220 11.60 -3.16 -36.87
C ILE A 220 11.97 -2.78 -38.30
N GLU A 221 13.07 -3.36 -38.81
CA GLU A 221 13.46 -3.22 -40.23
C GLU A 221 12.82 -4.36 -41.03
N ASN A 222 11.90 -4.03 -41.91
CA ASN A 222 11.22 -5.02 -42.74
C ASN A 222 11.84 -5.09 -44.15
N LYS A 223 12.72 -6.05 -44.36
CA LYS A 223 13.29 -6.42 -45.68
C LYS A 223 12.64 -7.67 -46.26
N SER A 224 11.50 -8.11 -45.70
CA SER A 224 10.73 -9.25 -46.22
C SER A 224 9.95 -8.87 -47.50
N ALA A 225 9.29 -9.84 -48.09
CA ALA A 225 8.50 -9.63 -49.31
C ALA A 225 7.12 -8.99 -49.05
N GLU A 226 6.64 -8.97 -47.82
CA GLU A 226 5.30 -8.52 -47.42
C GLU A 226 5.34 -7.45 -46.31
N PRO A 227 4.33 -6.59 -46.19
CA PRO A 227 4.21 -5.70 -45.05
C PRO A 227 4.15 -6.51 -43.75
N TRP A 228 4.90 -6.10 -42.75
CA TRP A 228 4.81 -6.66 -41.42
C TRP A 228 3.73 -5.93 -40.62
N VAL A 229 2.85 -6.72 -39.98
CA VAL A 229 1.83 -6.20 -39.05
C VAL A 229 1.98 -6.93 -37.72
N GLY A 230 2.08 -6.17 -36.63
CA GLY A 230 2.24 -6.77 -35.32
C GLY A 230 2.04 -5.82 -34.16
N HIS A 231 2.12 -6.37 -32.97
CA HIS A 231 1.93 -5.70 -31.69
C HIS A 231 3.18 -5.86 -30.83
N ALA A 232 3.50 -4.88 -30.01
CA ALA A 232 4.42 -5.11 -28.90
C ALA A 232 3.63 -5.49 -27.65
N TYR A 233 4.19 -6.36 -26.83
CA TYR A 233 3.67 -6.66 -25.51
C TYR A 233 4.77 -6.54 -24.47
N SER A 234 4.37 -6.17 -23.25
CA SER A 234 5.20 -6.27 -22.04
C SER A 234 4.37 -6.89 -20.94
N GLN A 235 5.02 -7.71 -20.12
CA GLN A 235 4.38 -8.40 -19.01
C GLN A 235 5.32 -8.51 -17.80
N LEU A 236 4.70 -8.57 -16.63
CA LEU A 236 5.34 -8.88 -15.37
C LEU A 236 4.84 -10.24 -14.92
N GLN A 237 5.75 -11.16 -14.67
CA GLN A 237 5.42 -12.51 -14.20
C GLN A 237 6.05 -12.74 -12.83
N ARG A 238 5.29 -13.26 -11.88
CA ARG A 238 5.81 -13.59 -10.55
C ARG A 238 5.08 -14.74 -9.90
N THR A 239 5.74 -15.35 -8.90
CA THR A 239 5.10 -16.25 -7.94
C THR A 239 4.52 -15.46 -6.78
N ASP A 240 3.51 -16.01 -6.10
CA ASP A 240 3.04 -15.45 -4.83
C ASP A 240 4.15 -15.60 -3.77
N PRO A 241 4.65 -14.49 -3.20
CA PRO A 241 5.66 -14.55 -2.15
C PRO A 241 5.09 -15.01 -0.80
N GLY A 242 3.78 -15.23 -0.70
CA GLY A 242 3.09 -15.44 0.56
C GLY A 242 3.04 -14.18 1.44
N ARG A 243 2.56 -14.31 2.65
CA ARG A 243 2.46 -13.19 3.59
C ARG A 243 3.80 -12.93 4.28
N GLU A 244 4.41 -11.79 4.01
CA GLU A 244 5.69 -11.36 4.63
C GLU A 244 5.54 -11.14 6.15
N SER A 245 4.39 -10.66 6.61
CA SER A 245 4.13 -10.41 8.04
C SER A 245 2.70 -10.80 8.44
N ARG A 246 2.57 -11.39 9.65
CA ARG A 246 1.26 -11.68 10.25
C ARG A 246 0.63 -10.48 10.96
N ILE A 247 1.41 -9.44 11.26
CA ILE A 247 0.99 -8.29 12.08
C ILE A 247 0.78 -7.05 11.23
N LEU A 248 1.63 -6.84 10.20
CA LEU A 248 1.59 -5.69 9.32
C LEU A 248 1.14 -6.17 7.94
N TYR A 249 -0.07 -5.81 7.56
CA TYR A 249 -0.61 -6.14 6.24
C TYR A 249 -0.19 -5.05 5.26
N THR A 250 0.59 -5.44 4.25
CA THR A 250 0.92 -4.62 3.09
C THR A 250 0.50 -5.37 1.85
N TYR A 251 -0.10 -4.65 0.89
CA TYR A 251 -0.58 -5.29 -0.33
C TYR A 251 0.58 -5.72 -1.22
N THR A 252 0.58 -7.00 -1.62
CA THR A 252 1.44 -7.56 -2.65
C THR A 252 0.53 -8.22 -3.69
N GLY A 253 0.65 -7.80 -4.95
CA GLY A 253 -0.24 -8.28 -6.02
C GLY A 253 -0.24 -7.35 -7.22
N ALA A 254 -1.13 -7.63 -8.16
CA ALA A 254 -1.30 -6.85 -9.37
C ALA A 254 -2.22 -5.64 -9.15
N VAL A 255 -2.05 -4.62 -9.99
CA VAL A 255 -2.92 -3.44 -10.04
C VAL A 255 -3.11 -3.02 -11.48
N VAL A 256 -4.34 -2.66 -11.81
CA VAL A 256 -4.70 -2.02 -13.09
C VAL A 256 -5.26 -0.62 -12.85
N SER A 257 -4.98 0.29 -13.76
CA SER A 257 -5.51 1.65 -13.76
C SER A 257 -6.27 1.93 -15.04
N SER A 258 -7.46 2.49 -14.88
CA SER A 258 -8.28 3.03 -15.98
C SER A 258 -8.74 4.45 -15.64
N PRO A 259 -9.24 5.23 -16.62
CA PRO A 259 -9.85 6.53 -16.33
C PRO A 259 -11.05 6.46 -15.39
N GLU A 260 -11.82 5.37 -15.44
CA GLU A 260 -12.98 5.11 -14.59
C GLU A 260 -12.56 4.69 -13.19
N GLN A 261 -11.55 3.84 -13.08
CA GLN A 261 -11.02 3.30 -11.83
C GLN A 261 -9.50 3.43 -11.80
N ARG A 262 -9.04 4.53 -11.22
CA ARG A 262 -7.61 4.88 -11.23
C ARG A 262 -6.69 3.91 -10.50
N TYR A 263 -7.24 3.07 -9.62
CA TYR A 263 -6.47 2.13 -8.82
C TYR A 263 -7.35 0.95 -8.43
N GLU A 264 -7.22 -0.14 -9.14
CA GLU A 264 -7.94 -1.40 -8.91
C GLU A 264 -6.93 -2.49 -8.59
N LYS A 265 -7.09 -3.09 -7.42
CA LYS A 265 -6.25 -4.21 -6.96
C LYS A 265 -6.79 -5.51 -7.53
N LEU A 266 -5.88 -6.32 -8.03
CA LEU A 266 -6.13 -7.68 -8.48
C LEU A 266 -5.26 -8.61 -7.64
N SER A 267 -5.85 -9.26 -6.64
CA SER A 267 -5.15 -10.28 -5.85
C SER A 267 -4.77 -11.46 -6.73
N PHE A 268 -3.85 -12.30 -6.27
CA PHE A 268 -3.50 -13.51 -7.01
C PHE A 268 -4.69 -14.46 -7.12
N ASP A 269 -5.53 -14.55 -6.08
CA ASP A 269 -6.78 -15.32 -6.10
C ASP A 269 -7.77 -14.74 -7.14
N ASP A 270 -7.91 -13.39 -7.22
CA ASP A 270 -8.75 -12.77 -8.26
C ASP A 270 -8.25 -13.09 -9.68
N MET A 271 -6.93 -13.19 -9.89
CA MET A 271 -6.34 -13.52 -11.19
C MET A 271 -6.54 -14.99 -11.58
N GLU A 272 -6.72 -15.90 -10.61
CA GLU A 272 -7.10 -17.29 -10.84
C GLU A 272 -8.59 -17.41 -11.20
N ASP A 273 -9.44 -16.68 -10.47
CA ASP A 273 -10.88 -16.78 -10.61
C ASP A 273 -11.40 -16.04 -11.85
N GLU A 274 -10.88 -14.85 -12.16
CA GLU A 274 -11.33 -14.01 -13.28
C GLU A 274 -10.15 -13.37 -14.01
N LYS A 275 -9.92 -13.79 -15.24
CA LYS A 275 -8.87 -13.22 -16.09
C LYS A 275 -9.26 -11.82 -16.57
N LEU A 276 -8.41 -10.85 -16.33
CA LEU A 276 -8.54 -9.53 -16.94
C LEU A 276 -8.29 -9.65 -18.46
N SER A 277 -9.16 -9.05 -19.26
CA SER A 277 -9.00 -8.91 -20.71
C SER A 277 -9.82 -7.70 -21.16
N VAL A 278 -9.18 -6.52 -21.20
CA VAL A 278 -9.88 -5.25 -21.39
C VAL A 278 -9.03 -4.24 -22.16
N ASP A 279 -9.69 -3.45 -23.01
CA ASP A 279 -9.07 -2.37 -23.75
C ASP A 279 -9.24 -1.06 -22.97
N ILE A 280 -8.11 -0.43 -22.61
CA ILE A 280 -8.10 0.81 -21.83
C ILE A 280 -7.25 1.86 -22.53
N THR A 281 -7.79 3.06 -22.68
CA THR A 281 -7.07 4.26 -23.12
C THR A 281 -6.56 5.00 -21.87
N ASN A 282 -5.30 5.43 -21.88
CA ASN A 282 -4.65 6.12 -20.76
C ASN A 282 -4.61 5.29 -19.45
N GLY A 283 -4.41 3.98 -19.59
CA GLY A 283 -4.23 3.05 -18.47
C GLY A 283 -2.77 2.68 -18.24
N TRP A 284 -2.53 1.95 -17.15
CA TRP A 284 -1.26 1.28 -16.83
C TRP A 284 -1.54 0.06 -15.96
N VAL A 285 -0.58 -0.88 -15.92
CA VAL A 285 -0.62 -2.03 -15.02
C VAL A 285 0.69 -2.14 -14.23
N ALA A 286 0.61 -2.72 -13.04
CA ALA A 286 1.77 -2.87 -12.18
C ALA A 286 1.67 -4.12 -11.28
N MET A 287 2.84 -4.61 -10.83
CA MET A 287 2.98 -5.52 -9.71
C MET A 287 3.59 -4.79 -8.52
N LEU A 288 2.94 -4.89 -7.38
CA LEU A 288 3.31 -4.21 -6.15
C LEU A 288 4.04 -5.12 -5.17
N GLN A 289 4.99 -4.53 -4.46
CA GLN A 289 5.56 -5.00 -3.21
C GLN A 289 5.47 -3.87 -2.19
N HIS A 290 5.75 -4.11 -0.91
CA HIS A 290 5.59 -3.11 0.16
C HIS A 290 6.12 -1.72 -0.24
N TYR A 291 7.42 -1.58 -0.50
CA TYR A 291 8.08 -0.30 -0.82
C TYR A 291 8.37 -0.10 -2.30
N PHE A 292 8.17 -1.12 -3.12
CA PHE A 292 8.61 -1.14 -4.51
C PHE A 292 7.48 -1.48 -5.47
N VAL A 293 7.65 -1.05 -6.72
CA VAL A 293 6.69 -1.30 -7.78
C VAL A 293 7.42 -1.55 -9.09
N SER A 294 6.93 -2.52 -9.87
CA SER A 294 7.22 -2.60 -11.29
C SER A 294 5.95 -2.26 -12.06
N ALA A 295 6.02 -1.28 -12.97
CA ALA A 295 4.86 -0.79 -13.70
C ALA A 295 5.14 -0.73 -15.20
N LEU A 296 4.17 -1.19 -15.99
CA LEU A 296 4.14 -1.12 -17.44
C LEU A 296 3.25 0.05 -17.84
N VAL A 297 3.86 1.04 -18.48
CA VAL A 297 3.18 2.27 -18.89
C VAL A 297 3.32 2.40 -20.41
N PRO A 298 2.22 2.47 -21.17
CA PRO A 298 2.28 2.73 -22.62
C PRO A 298 2.99 4.04 -22.94
N ALA A 299 3.73 4.08 -24.03
CA ALA A 299 4.40 5.30 -24.48
C ALA A 299 3.39 6.36 -24.91
N SER A 300 2.36 5.96 -25.66
CA SER A 300 1.22 6.80 -26.05
C SER A 300 0.06 6.59 -25.06
N ARG A 301 -0.50 7.69 -24.55
CA ARG A 301 -1.68 7.67 -23.68
C ARG A 301 -2.99 7.85 -24.43
N GLU A 302 -2.92 8.23 -25.70
CA GLU A 302 -4.09 8.50 -26.55
C GLU A 302 -4.61 7.24 -27.20
N GLU A 303 -3.77 6.21 -27.31
CA GLU A 303 -4.11 4.94 -27.91
C GLU A 303 -4.74 3.98 -26.89
N SER A 304 -5.70 3.16 -27.35
CA SER A 304 -6.26 2.08 -26.56
C SER A 304 -5.32 0.89 -26.59
N ASN A 305 -4.87 0.45 -25.41
CA ASN A 305 -4.03 -0.72 -25.25
C ASN A 305 -4.84 -1.85 -24.62
N HIS A 306 -4.52 -3.08 -24.97
CA HIS A 306 -5.15 -4.27 -24.39
C HIS A 306 -4.41 -4.72 -23.14
N TYR A 307 -5.09 -4.76 -21.98
CA TYR A 307 -4.56 -5.20 -20.71
C TYR A 307 -5.08 -6.58 -20.37
N TYR A 308 -4.21 -7.44 -19.87
CA TYR A 308 -4.55 -8.84 -19.59
C TYR A 308 -3.87 -9.37 -18.34
N THR A 309 -4.49 -10.41 -17.75
CA THR A 309 -3.88 -11.27 -16.74
C THR A 309 -3.90 -12.72 -17.17
N LEU A 310 -2.87 -13.47 -16.77
CA LEU A 310 -2.78 -14.92 -16.97
C LEU A 310 -2.34 -15.57 -15.66
N ALA A 311 -2.85 -16.76 -15.39
CA ALA A 311 -2.35 -17.68 -14.38
C ALA A 311 -2.03 -19.01 -15.10
N PRO A 312 -0.81 -19.15 -15.69
CA PRO A 312 -0.45 -20.31 -16.49
C PRO A 312 -0.38 -21.60 -15.68
N ASP A 313 -0.08 -21.48 -14.41
CA ASP A 313 -0.14 -22.56 -13.42
C ASP A 313 -0.54 -21.98 -12.05
N ASN A 314 -0.77 -22.84 -11.06
CA ASN A 314 -1.28 -22.47 -9.74
C ASN A 314 -0.32 -21.62 -8.89
N ASN A 315 0.79 -21.14 -9.41
CA ASN A 315 1.76 -20.33 -8.65
C ASN A 315 2.47 -19.24 -9.48
N HIS A 316 2.19 -19.12 -10.77
CA HIS A 316 2.71 -18.05 -11.62
C HIS A 316 1.60 -17.14 -12.08
N TYR A 317 1.75 -15.84 -11.82
CA TYR A 317 0.79 -14.80 -12.12
C TYR A 317 1.41 -13.80 -13.06
N VAL A 318 0.72 -13.52 -14.16
CA VAL A 318 1.16 -12.61 -15.22
C VAL A 318 0.18 -11.47 -15.33
N ILE A 319 0.68 -10.23 -15.37
CA ILE A 319 -0.08 -9.05 -15.79
C ILE A 319 0.68 -8.34 -16.90
N GLY A 320 -0.02 -7.94 -17.95
CA GLY A 320 0.64 -7.37 -19.10
C GLY A 320 -0.22 -6.40 -19.91
N VAL A 321 0.43 -5.82 -20.90
CA VAL A 321 -0.16 -4.88 -21.85
C VAL A 321 0.30 -5.19 -23.26
N ILE A 322 -0.62 -5.11 -24.24
CA ILE A 322 -0.37 -5.26 -25.67
C ILE A 322 -0.70 -3.91 -26.33
N THR A 323 0.23 -3.41 -27.13
CA THR A 323 0.02 -2.17 -27.89
C THR A 323 -0.91 -2.40 -29.10
N PRO A 324 -1.52 -1.33 -29.66
CA PRO A 324 -2.21 -1.41 -30.94
C PRO A 324 -1.32 -1.97 -32.06
N ALA A 325 -1.94 -2.48 -33.12
CA ALA A 325 -1.23 -3.00 -34.28
C ALA A 325 -0.41 -1.90 -34.97
N THR A 326 0.85 -2.21 -35.25
CA THR A 326 1.74 -1.35 -36.05
C THR A 326 2.02 -2.02 -37.38
N THR A 327 1.87 -1.29 -38.49
CA THR A 327 2.18 -1.78 -39.84
C THR A 327 3.49 -1.19 -40.31
N VAL A 328 4.42 -2.06 -40.77
CA VAL A 328 5.71 -1.67 -41.33
C VAL A 328 5.76 -2.15 -42.77
N ALA A 329 5.75 -1.20 -43.73
CA ALA A 329 5.80 -1.52 -45.15
C ALA A 329 7.12 -2.22 -45.54
N VAL A 330 7.11 -2.88 -46.69
CA VAL A 330 8.32 -3.50 -47.27
C VAL A 330 9.42 -2.45 -47.44
N ASN A 331 10.65 -2.77 -47.04
CA ASN A 331 11.82 -1.86 -47.03
C ASN A 331 11.65 -0.59 -46.18
N ALA A 332 10.74 -0.62 -45.19
CA ALA A 332 10.57 0.46 -44.22
C ALA A 332 11.07 0.06 -42.84
N VAL A 333 11.18 1.05 -41.97
CA VAL A 333 11.49 0.88 -40.55
C VAL A 333 10.31 1.37 -39.71
N GLY A 334 9.82 0.52 -38.82
CA GLY A 334 8.80 0.87 -37.84
C GLY A 334 9.41 0.97 -36.43
N VAL A 335 8.74 1.74 -35.56
CA VAL A 335 9.17 1.92 -34.18
C VAL A 335 7.98 1.74 -33.26
N ILE A 336 8.15 0.92 -32.20
CA ILE A 336 7.19 0.79 -31.10
C ILE A 336 7.95 1.07 -29.79
N GLU A 337 7.38 1.91 -28.95
CA GLU A 337 7.97 2.29 -27.67
C GLU A 337 7.09 1.87 -26.50
N GLN A 338 7.71 1.48 -25.40
CA GLN A 338 7.07 1.13 -24.14
C GLN A 338 7.91 1.68 -22.99
N LYS A 339 7.30 1.84 -21.82
CA LYS A 339 7.96 2.31 -20.61
C LYS A 339 7.80 1.30 -19.49
N LEU A 340 8.90 0.98 -18.84
CA LEU A 340 8.95 0.07 -17.69
C LEU A 340 9.54 0.81 -16.49
N TYR A 341 8.76 0.99 -15.45
CA TYR A 341 9.26 1.50 -14.17
C TYR A 341 9.56 0.32 -13.25
N MET A 342 10.73 0.32 -12.63
CA MET A 342 11.14 -0.73 -11.69
C MET A 342 11.86 -0.07 -10.52
N GLY A 343 11.17 0.25 -9.43
CA GLY A 343 11.82 0.98 -8.36
C GLY A 343 10.95 1.28 -7.14
N PRO A 344 11.45 2.18 -6.28
CA PRO A 344 10.77 2.58 -5.06
C PRO A 344 9.50 3.39 -5.36
N LYS A 345 8.47 3.24 -4.50
CA LYS A 345 7.20 3.97 -4.58
C LYS A 345 7.35 5.43 -4.11
N ILE A 346 8.22 6.21 -4.78
CA ILE A 346 8.41 7.64 -4.49
C ILE A 346 7.27 8.42 -5.16
N GLN A 347 6.33 8.95 -4.36
CA GLN A 347 5.08 9.54 -4.86
C GLN A 347 5.29 10.62 -5.91
N SER A 348 6.19 11.58 -5.67
CA SER A 348 6.45 12.69 -6.60
C SER A 348 6.94 12.22 -7.97
N LYS A 349 7.77 11.16 -8.01
CA LYS A 349 8.28 10.59 -9.27
C LYS A 349 7.22 9.78 -9.99
N LEU A 350 6.40 9.02 -9.26
CA LEU A 350 5.34 8.20 -9.85
C LEU A 350 4.24 9.06 -10.50
N GLU A 351 3.88 10.20 -9.88
CA GLU A 351 2.90 11.15 -10.43
C GLU A 351 3.35 11.75 -11.77
N GLU A 352 4.66 11.96 -11.96
CA GLU A 352 5.24 12.45 -13.21
C GLU A 352 5.21 11.40 -14.35
N ILE A 353 5.26 10.10 -14.00
CA ILE A 353 5.33 8.99 -14.97
C ILE A 353 3.96 8.70 -15.56
N ALA A 354 2.94 8.50 -14.71
CA ALA A 354 1.57 8.25 -15.14
C ALA A 354 0.56 8.75 -14.11
N PRO A 355 -0.60 9.30 -14.54
CA PRO A 355 -1.67 9.71 -13.65
C PRO A 355 -2.20 8.51 -12.85
N GLY A 356 -2.25 8.66 -11.54
CA GLY A 356 -2.73 7.61 -10.63
C GLY A 356 -1.65 6.59 -10.23
N LEU A 357 -0.45 6.60 -10.82
CA LEU A 357 0.62 5.68 -10.43
C LEU A 357 1.12 5.97 -9.00
N GLU A 358 0.97 7.21 -8.51
CA GLU A 358 1.23 7.58 -7.12
C GLU A 358 0.29 6.90 -6.11
N LEU A 359 -0.87 6.39 -6.56
CA LEU A 359 -1.84 5.66 -5.73
C LEU A 359 -1.34 4.26 -5.34
N THR A 360 -0.26 3.79 -5.98
CA THR A 360 0.44 2.55 -5.57
C THR A 360 1.05 2.66 -4.18
N VAL A 361 1.25 3.88 -3.66
CA VAL A 361 1.44 4.14 -2.23
C VAL A 361 0.07 4.11 -1.57
N ASP A 362 -0.33 2.94 -1.09
CA ASP A 362 -1.69 2.66 -0.66
C ASP A 362 -1.96 3.13 0.77
N TYR A 363 -2.54 4.29 0.91
CA TYR A 363 -2.96 4.83 2.22
C TYR A 363 -4.33 4.34 2.69
N GLY A 364 -4.92 3.36 2.03
CA GLY A 364 -6.22 2.79 2.37
C GLY A 364 -7.36 3.82 2.32
N VAL A 365 -8.42 3.54 3.08
CA VAL A 365 -9.66 4.36 3.08
C VAL A 365 -9.42 5.82 3.50
N LEU A 366 -8.40 6.10 4.31
CA LEU A 366 -8.09 7.43 4.81
C LEU A 366 -7.05 8.19 3.96
N TRP A 367 -6.88 7.83 2.68
CA TRP A 367 -5.94 8.46 1.75
C TRP A 367 -6.09 10.00 1.69
N PHE A 368 -7.33 10.52 1.82
CA PHE A 368 -7.62 11.96 1.81
C PHE A 368 -7.07 12.72 3.03
N LEU A 369 -6.78 12.03 4.14
CA LEU A 369 -6.05 12.56 5.31
C LEU A 369 -4.55 12.24 5.23
N ALA A 370 -4.20 11.06 4.75
CA ALA A 370 -2.81 10.59 4.69
C ALA A 370 -1.98 11.39 3.67
N LYS A 371 -2.50 11.67 2.47
CA LYS A 371 -1.79 12.44 1.43
C LYS A 371 -1.40 13.86 1.91
N PRO A 372 -2.29 14.68 2.54
CA PRO A 372 -1.89 15.95 3.17
C PRO A 372 -0.90 15.80 4.32
N LEU A 373 -1.00 14.74 5.12
CA LEU A 373 -0.06 14.48 6.22
C LEU A 373 1.33 14.16 5.67
N PHE A 374 1.43 13.32 4.64
CA PHE A 374 2.69 13.06 3.96
C PHE A 374 3.29 14.33 3.37
N TRP A 375 2.48 15.15 2.69
CA TRP A 375 2.95 16.44 2.18
C TRP A 375 3.54 17.33 3.28
N CYS A 376 2.90 17.39 4.45
CA CYS A 376 3.45 18.13 5.60
C CYS A 376 4.76 17.50 6.10
N LEU A 377 4.84 16.15 6.18
CA LEU A 377 6.05 15.45 6.57
C LEU A 377 7.21 15.76 5.60
N ASP A 378 6.97 15.69 4.29
CA ASP A 378 7.96 15.99 3.26
C ASP A 378 8.46 17.45 3.36
N LYS A 379 7.54 18.43 3.53
CA LYS A 379 7.93 19.84 3.71
C LYS A 379 8.76 20.06 4.99
N PHE A 380 8.38 19.45 6.10
CA PHE A 380 9.17 19.54 7.32
C PHE A 380 10.49 18.79 7.22
N HIS A 381 10.53 17.68 6.49
CA HIS A 381 11.78 16.99 6.17
C HIS A 381 12.71 17.90 5.34
N GLY A 382 12.20 18.56 4.32
CA GLY A 382 12.97 19.53 3.51
C GLY A 382 13.57 20.67 4.32
N ILE A 383 12.95 21.07 5.47
CA ILE A 383 13.47 22.11 6.37
C ILE A 383 14.49 21.53 7.37
N THR A 384 14.21 20.34 7.93
CA THR A 384 15.00 19.77 9.03
C THR A 384 16.11 18.85 8.58
N GLY A 385 16.01 18.30 7.34
CA GLY A 385 16.89 17.26 6.83
C GLY A 385 16.76 15.91 7.55
N ASN A 386 15.70 15.71 8.37
CA ASN A 386 15.55 14.52 9.21
C ASN A 386 14.07 14.15 9.39
N TRP A 387 13.70 12.91 9.04
CA TRP A 387 12.32 12.43 9.12
C TRP A 387 11.77 12.34 10.56
N GLY A 388 12.60 12.03 11.54
CA GLY A 388 12.19 12.01 12.95
C GLY A 388 11.75 13.39 13.45
N TRP A 389 12.49 14.43 13.10
CA TRP A 389 12.08 15.83 13.39
C TRP A 389 10.84 16.23 12.60
N ALA A 390 10.69 15.76 11.37
CA ALA A 390 9.47 15.98 10.59
C ALA A 390 8.23 15.39 11.30
N ILE A 391 8.33 14.16 11.84
CA ILE A 391 7.27 13.53 12.65
C ILE A 391 6.94 14.38 13.90
N VAL A 392 7.96 14.86 14.61
CA VAL A 392 7.76 15.75 15.77
C VAL A 392 7.02 17.02 15.38
N LEU A 393 7.42 17.68 14.29
CA LEU A 393 6.80 18.92 13.81
C LEU A 393 5.37 18.73 13.32
N VAL A 394 5.08 17.64 12.57
CA VAL A 394 3.71 17.30 12.19
C VAL A 394 2.85 17.05 13.42
N THR A 395 3.38 16.34 14.42
CA THR A 395 2.65 16.11 15.68
C THR A 395 2.34 17.43 16.40
N LEU A 396 3.30 18.34 16.46
CA LEU A 396 3.12 19.68 17.06
C LEU A 396 2.09 20.48 16.27
N MET A 397 2.17 20.49 14.95
CA MET A 397 1.21 21.15 14.05
C MET A 397 -0.22 20.65 14.32
N LEU A 398 -0.42 19.34 14.36
CA LEU A 398 -1.72 18.72 14.66
C LEU A 398 -2.21 19.13 16.06
N LYS A 399 -1.34 19.20 17.07
CA LYS A 399 -1.68 19.66 18.41
C LYS A 399 -2.13 21.13 18.41
N ILE A 400 -1.52 21.99 17.61
CA ILE A 400 -1.91 23.39 17.47
C ILE A 400 -3.28 23.49 16.80
N ILE A 401 -3.51 22.75 15.69
CA ILE A 401 -4.79 22.73 14.97
C ILE A 401 -5.93 22.29 15.90
N PHE A 402 -5.72 21.21 16.66
CA PHE A 402 -6.75 20.65 17.56
C PHE A 402 -6.70 21.24 18.97
N PHE A 403 -5.91 22.30 19.22
CA PHE A 403 -5.71 22.87 20.55
C PHE A 403 -7.02 23.25 21.24
N GLN A 404 -7.87 24.04 20.56
CA GLN A 404 -9.12 24.51 21.16
C GLN A 404 -10.08 23.36 21.51
N LEU A 405 -10.10 22.33 20.67
CA LEU A 405 -10.94 21.14 20.87
C LEU A 405 -10.45 20.34 22.08
N SER A 406 -9.15 20.07 22.14
CA SER A 406 -8.50 19.38 23.27
C SER A 406 -8.64 20.17 24.57
N ALA A 407 -8.52 21.51 24.52
CA ALA A 407 -8.70 22.37 25.68
C ALA A 407 -10.11 22.27 26.29
N LYS A 408 -11.16 22.22 25.44
CA LYS A 408 -12.54 21.98 25.90
C LYS A 408 -12.69 20.62 26.58
N GLY A 409 -12.07 19.59 26.03
CA GLY A 409 -12.06 18.24 26.60
C GLY A 409 -11.37 18.19 27.96
N TYR A 410 -10.15 18.74 28.06
CA TYR A 410 -9.39 18.78 29.33
C TYR A 410 -10.09 19.64 30.40
N LYS A 411 -10.76 20.72 30.01
CA LYS A 411 -11.60 21.50 30.93
C LYS A 411 -12.77 20.68 31.47
N SER A 412 -13.42 19.87 30.63
CA SER A 412 -14.49 18.96 31.07
C SER A 412 -13.95 17.90 32.03
N MET A 413 -12.78 17.30 31.73
CA MET A 413 -12.12 16.32 32.60
C MET A 413 -11.71 16.91 33.96
N ALA A 414 -11.15 18.13 33.98
CA ALA A 414 -10.78 18.83 35.22
C ALA A 414 -12.01 19.10 36.09
N ASN A 415 -13.13 19.53 35.50
CA ASN A 415 -14.38 19.72 36.23
C ASN A 415 -14.95 18.39 36.75
N MET A 416 -14.86 17.31 35.95
CA MET A 416 -15.27 15.96 36.37
C MET A 416 -14.46 15.50 37.58
N ARG A 417 -13.13 15.71 37.59
CA ARG A 417 -12.26 15.37 38.72
C ARG A 417 -12.65 16.10 40.00
N ARG A 418 -13.06 17.38 39.89
CA ARG A 418 -13.50 18.19 41.05
C ARG A 418 -14.76 17.65 41.69
N VAL A 419 -15.72 17.10 40.94
CA VAL A 419 -16.98 16.56 41.46
C VAL A 419 -16.91 15.08 41.81
N GLN A 420 -15.81 14.39 41.48
CA GLN A 420 -15.61 12.97 41.70
C GLN A 420 -15.88 12.53 43.15
N PRO A 421 -15.43 13.24 44.23
CA PRO A 421 -15.72 12.86 45.61
C PRO A 421 -17.24 12.82 45.90
N ARG A 422 -18.01 13.77 45.36
CA ARG A 422 -19.48 13.85 45.48
C ARG A 422 -20.15 12.69 44.75
N LEU A 423 -19.65 12.32 43.57
CA LEU A 423 -20.16 11.19 42.79
C LEU A 423 -19.92 9.86 43.52
N MET A 424 -18.75 9.71 44.17
CA MET A 424 -18.46 8.54 45.00
C MET A 424 -19.40 8.44 46.20
N ALA A 425 -19.65 9.54 46.91
CA ALA A 425 -20.60 9.57 48.03
C ALA A 425 -22.03 9.20 47.59
N ILE A 426 -22.47 9.62 46.42
CA ILE A 426 -23.76 9.21 45.84
C ILE A 426 -23.78 7.73 45.47
N LYS A 427 -22.71 7.21 44.88
CA LYS A 427 -22.58 5.78 44.59
C LYS A 427 -22.70 4.94 45.84
N ASP A 428 -22.05 5.36 46.94
CA ASP A 428 -22.11 4.65 48.22
C ASP A 428 -23.51 4.74 48.86
N ARG A 429 -24.20 5.86 48.65
CA ARG A 429 -25.55 6.08 49.21
C ARG A 429 -26.62 5.26 48.49
N TYR A 430 -26.50 5.04 47.18
CA TYR A 430 -27.51 4.38 46.36
C TYR A 430 -27.02 3.07 45.76
N LYS A 431 -26.19 2.31 46.50
CA LYS A 431 -25.54 1.04 46.04
C LYS A 431 -26.54 0.05 45.45
N ASP A 432 -27.73 -0.05 46.06
CA ASP A 432 -28.73 -1.06 45.73
C ASP A 432 -29.85 -0.56 44.78
N ASP A 433 -29.89 0.75 44.50
CA ASP A 433 -30.87 1.36 43.62
C ASP A 433 -30.21 2.05 42.42
N ARG A 434 -30.01 1.28 41.35
CA ARG A 434 -29.36 1.78 40.12
C ARG A 434 -30.13 2.92 39.47
N THR A 435 -31.46 2.95 39.61
CA THR A 435 -32.29 3.99 38.99
C THR A 435 -32.08 5.33 39.69
N ARG A 436 -32.16 5.34 41.04
CA ARG A 436 -31.88 6.54 41.84
C ARG A 436 -30.42 6.99 41.73
N LEU A 437 -29.46 6.04 41.66
CA LEU A 437 -28.06 6.36 41.42
C LEU A 437 -27.86 7.13 40.13
N ASN A 438 -28.42 6.64 39.03
CA ASN A 438 -28.32 7.28 37.72
C ASN A 438 -28.96 8.66 37.72
N GLN A 439 -30.17 8.81 38.32
CA GLN A 439 -30.83 10.12 38.43
C GLN A 439 -29.96 11.11 39.22
N ALA A 440 -29.47 10.74 40.40
CA ALA A 440 -28.66 11.61 41.25
C ALA A 440 -27.35 12.00 40.58
N MET A 441 -26.73 11.09 39.82
CA MET A 441 -25.53 11.39 39.04
C MET A 441 -25.82 12.39 37.90
N MET A 442 -26.91 12.19 37.17
CA MET A 442 -27.34 13.09 36.10
C MET A 442 -27.68 14.49 36.61
N ASP A 443 -28.27 14.59 37.80
CA ASP A 443 -28.58 15.88 38.45
C ASP A 443 -27.30 16.63 38.82
N ILE A 444 -26.25 15.95 39.32
CA ILE A 444 -24.95 16.58 39.53
C ILE A 444 -24.37 17.08 38.21
N TYR A 445 -24.36 16.24 37.15
CA TYR A 445 -23.81 16.64 35.86
C TYR A 445 -24.54 17.86 35.28
N LYS A 446 -25.88 17.91 35.40
CA LYS A 446 -26.67 19.08 34.99
C LYS A 446 -26.37 20.30 35.83
N LYS A 447 -26.33 20.16 37.17
CA LYS A 447 -26.08 21.26 38.10
C LYS A 447 -24.70 21.88 37.94
N GLU A 448 -23.67 21.05 37.77
CA GLU A 448 -22.29 21.49 37.59
C GLU A 448 -21.94 21.78 36.10
N LYS A 449 -22.90 21.65 35.18
CA LYS A 449 -22.72 21.83 33.71
C LYS A 449 -21.57 21.01 33.13
N ILE A 450 -21.44 19.77 33.59
CA ILE A 450 -20.39 18.84 33.16
C ILE A 450 -20.95 17.90 32.09
N ASN A 451 -20.26 17.82 30.96
CA ASN A 451 -20.54 16.82 29.93
C ASN A 451 -19.59 15.62 30.12
N PRO A 452 -20.07 14.43 30.55
CA PRO A 452 -19.20 13.27 30.72
C PRO A 452 -18.55 12.79 29.42
N LEU A 453 -19.17 13.06 28.25
CA LEU A 453 -18.62 12.75 26.94
C LEU A 453 -17.58 13.75 26.44
N GLY A 454 -17.50 14.95 27.08
CA GLY A 454 -16.56 15.98 26.66
C GLY A 454 -15.08 15.58 26.77
N GLY A 455 -14.77 14.62 27.65
CA GLY A 455 -13.42 14.12 27.85
C GLY A 455 -12.93 13.12 26.78
N CYS A 456 -13.80 12.34 26.18
CA CYS A 456 -13.43 11.35 25.15
C CYS A 456 -13.47 11.93 23.72
N PHE A 457 -14.16 13.04 23.50
CA PHE A 457 -14.35 13.62 22.17
C PHE A 457 -13.03 13.96 21.42
N PRO A 458 -11.98 14.52 22.07
CA PRO A 458 -10.69 14.75 21.44
C PRO A 458 -10.05 13.46 20.94
N ILE A 459 -10.20 12.36 21.69
CA ILE A 459 -9.65 11.04 21.33
C ILE A 459 -10.33 10.51 20.05
N LEU A 460 -11.67 10.60 19.98
CA LEU A 460 -12.44 10.14 18.83
C LEU A 460 -12.05 10.84 17.52
N ILE A 461 -11.77 12.14 17.57
CA ILE A 461 -11.30 12.90 16.39
C ILE A 461 -9.85 12.56 16.04
N GLN A 462 -9.05 12.21 17.03
CA GLN A 462 -7.64 11.89 16.82
C GLN A 462 -7.43 10.49 16.23
N ILE A 463 -8.36 9.54 16.41
CA ILE A 463 -8.24 8.17 15.87
C ILE A 463 -8.09 8.17 14.34
N PRO A 464 -8.94 8.82 13.53
CA PRO A 464 -8.75 8.85 12.07
C PRO A 464 -7.41 9.46 11.64
N VAL A 465 -6.98 10.52 12.32
CA VAL A 465 -5.69 11.17 12.05
C VAL A 465 -4.53 10.23 12.38
N PHE A 466 -4.64 9.49 13.48
CA PHE A 466 -3.65 8.49 13.87
C PHE A 466 -3.57 7.35 12.85
N ILE A 467 -4.71 6.81 12.41
CA ILE A 467 -4.75 5.73 11.42
C ILE A 467 -4.17 6.23 10.08
N ALA A 468 -4.51 7.44 9.65
CA ALA A 468 -3.95 8.03 8.43
C ALA A 468 -2.42 8.21 8.54
N LEU A 469 -1.92 8.70 9.67
CA LEU A 469 -0.48 8.84 9.90
C LEU A 469 0.22 7.47 9.99
N TYR A 470 -0.42 6.47 10.58
CA TYR A 470 0.07 5.10 10.62
C TYR A 470 0.34 4.58 9.20
N TRP A 471 -0.66 4.66 8.30
CA TRP A 471 -0.49 4.27 6.91
C TRP A 471 0.57 5.12 6.19
N THR A 472 0.60 6.43 6.44
CA THR A 472 1.61 7.32 5.88
C THR A 472 3.03 6.89 6.24
N LEU A 473 3.28 6.55 7.51
CA LEU A 473 4.61 6.15 7.97
C LEU A 473 4.97 4.72 7.56
N LEU A 474 3.98 3.83 7.41
CA LEU A 474 4.20 2.44 7.02
C LEU A 474 4.52 2.30 5.53
N GLU A 475 3.76 3.00 4.67
CA GLU A 475 3.84 2.83 3.21
C GLU A 475 4.89 3.72 2.53
N SER A 476 5.41 4.74 3.23
CA SER A 476 6.37 5.67 2.62
C SER A 476 7.77 5.07 2.58
N VAL A 477 8.27 4.80 1.37
CA VAL A 477 9.63 4.30 1.14
C VAL A 477 10.70 5.28 1.61
N GLU A 478 10.38 6.57 1.66
CA GLU A 478 11.24 7.65 2.10
C GLU A 478 11.64 7.54 3.57
N LEU A 479 10.86 6.83 4.39
CA LEU A 479 11.18 6.57 5.80
C LEU A 479 11.97 5.28 5.99
N ARG A 480 12.06 4.43 4.96
CA ARG A 480 12.77 3.17 5.03
C ARG A 480 14.26 3.39 5.30
N GLN A 481 14.77 2.75 6.34
CA GLN A 481 16.19 2.82 6.75
C GLN A 481 16.69 4.24 7.03
N THR A 482 15.81 5.15 7.42
CA THR A 482 16.19 6.50 7.84
C THR A 482 16.22 6.61 9.36
N GLY A 483 17.31 7.19 9.88
CA GLY A 483 17.50 7.38 11.31
C GLY A 483 16.85 8.66 11.84
N PHE A 484 16.73 8.73 13.17
CA PHE A 484 16.36 9.96 13.87
C PHE A 484 17.52 10.51 14.68
N ILE A 485 17.65 10.13 15.93
CA ILE A 485 18.73 10.52 16.85
C ILE A 485 19.12 9.35 17.75
N PHE A 486 20.34 9.37 18.27
CA PHE A 486 20.90 8.37 19.18
C PHE A 486 20.84 6.95 18.59
N TRP A 487 20.10 6.06 19.21
CA TRP A 487 19.98 4.64 18.87
C TRP A 487 18.94 4.35 17.76
N LEU A 488 18.12 5.34 17.41
CA LEU A 488 17.08 5.18 16.39
C LEU A 488 17.69 5.33 15.00
N THR A 489 18.15 4.24 14.45
CA THR A 489 18.80 4.18 13.13
C THR A 489 17.83 3.91 11.99
N ASP A 490 16.64 3.38 12.30
CA ASP A 490 15.59 3.08 11.32
C ASP A 490 14.21 3.40 11.89
N LEU A 491 13.51 4.35 11.26
CA LEU A 491 12.14 4.75 11.63
C LEU A 491 11.09 3.79 11.10
N SER A 492 11.39 3.00 10.08
CA SER A 492 10.49 2.01 9.49
C SER A 492 10.52 0.65 10.19
N ALA A 493 11.53 0.39 11.00
CA ALA A 493 11.70 -0.84 11.77
C ALA A 493 11.31 -0.65 13.25
N PRO A 494 11.01 -1.73 13.98
CA PRO A 494 10.83 -1.69 15.44
C PRO A 494 12.08 -1.16 16.16
N ASP A 495 11.88 -0.48 17.28
CA ASP A 495 12.99 0.00 18.12
C ASP A 495 13.77 -1.18 18.72
N ARG A 496 15.01 -1.36 18.29
CA ARG A 496 15.90 -2.46 18.69
C ARG A 496 16.12 -2.56 20.21
N PHE A 497 16.08 -1.42 20.92
CA PHE A 497 16.29 -1.37 22.35
C PHE A 497 14.99 -1.24 23.16
N TYR A 498 13.83 -1.19 22.50
CA TYR A 498 12.51 -1.03 23.11
C TYR A 498 12.36 0.22 23.99
N VAL A 499 13.23 1.22 23.84
CA VAL A 499 13.21 2.46 24.64
C VAL A 499 11.96 3.27 24.32
N LEU A 500 11.61 3.44 23.04
CA LEU A 500 10.40 4.17 22.65
C LEU A 500 9.11 3.51 23.15
N PRO A 501 8.89 2.20 23.02
CA PRO A 501 7.73 1.52 23.63
C PRO A 501 7.64 1.71 25.15
N LEU A 502 8.77 1.64 25.86
CA LEU A 502 8.81 1.88 27.31
C LEU A 502 8.46 3.33 27.66
N LEU A 503 9.00 4.31 26.93
CA LEU A 503 8.66 5.73 27.07
C LEU A 503 7.17 5.98 26.77
N MET A 504 6.64 5.31 25.77
CA MET A 504 5.21 5.38 25.44
C MET A 504 4.35 4.87 26.58
N GLY A 505 4.65 3.68 27.12
CA GLY A 505 3.94 3.13 28.29
C GLY A 505 4.03 4.02 29.53
N ALA A 506 5.20 4.60 29.78
CA ALA A 506 5.41 5.56 30.87
C ALA A 506 4.56 6.83 30.69
N THR A 507 4.58 7.43 29.49
CA THR A 507 3.78 8.64 29.18
C THR A 507 2.28 8.34 29.22
N MET A 508 1.82 7.17 28.74
CA MET A 508 0.43 6.73 28.88
C MET A 508 0.02 6.58 30.35
N SER A 509 0.87 5.98 31.18
CA SER A 509 0.61 5.82 32.61
C SER A 509 0.53 7.15 33.35
N ILE A 510 1.39 8.12 32.99
CA ILE A 510 1.34 9.47 33.54
C ILE A 510 0.03 10.18 33.11
N GLN A 511 -0.30 10.11 31.81
CA GLN A 511 -1.52 10.73 31.28
C GLN A 511 -2.78 10.14 31.92
N GLN A 512 -2.80 8.84 32.16
CA GLN A 512 -3.91 8.16 32.84
C GLN A 512 -4.13 8.65 34.27
N LYS A 513 -3.05 8.93 35.02
CA LYS A 513 -3.13 9.49 36.38
C LYS A 513 -3.68 10.95 36.39
N LEU A 514 -3.56 11.66 35.28
CA LEU A 514 -4.14 13.00 35.13
C LEU A 514 -5.65 12.97 34.81
N ASN A 515 -6.16 11.86 34.33
CA ASN A 515 -7.58 11.68 34.06
C ASN A 515 -8.37 11.37 35.34
N PRO A 516 -9.68 11.68 35.41
CA PRO A 516 -10.54 11.24 36.51
C PRO A 516 -10.60 9.71 36.57
N ALA A 517 -10.50 9.15 37.76
CA ALA A 517 -10.57 7.69 37.92
C ALA A 517 -11.97 7.16 37.53
N PRO A 518 -12.08 6.04 36.81
CA PRO A 518 -13.37 5.40 36.54
C PRO A 518 -14.06 5.01 37.86
N MET A 519 -15.37 5.11 37.89
CA MET A 519 -16.17 4.72 39.06
C MET A 519 -16.36 3.21 39.17
N ASP A 520 -16.23 2.48 38.09
CA ASP A 520 -16.32 1.02 38.04
C ASP A 520 -14.95 0.38 38.36
N PRO A 521 -14.83 -0.51 39.36
CA PRO A 521 -13.58 -1.18 39.72
C PRO A 521 -13.00 -2.02 38.56
N VAL A 522 -13.85 -2.64 37.74
CA VAL A 522 -13.43 -3.44 36.59
C VAL A 522 -12.81 -2.52 35.54
N GLN A 523 -13.48 -1.41 35.22
CA GLN A 523 -12.97 -0.41 34.29
C GLN A 523 -11.66 0.22 34.78
N GLN A 524 -11.52 0.46 36.12
CA GLN A 524 -10.28 0.97 36.71
C GLN A 524 -9.14 -0.01 36.52
N LYS A 525 -9.39 -1.32 36.74
CA LYS A 525 -8.39 -2.38 36.56
C LYS A 525 -7.97 -2.52 35.08
N VAL A 526 -8.93 -2.52 34.16
CA VAL A 526 -8.66 -2.55 32.71
C VAL A 526 -7.80 -1.36 32.30
N MET A 527 -8.20 -0.14 32.70
CA MET A 527 -7.44 1.06 32.40
C MET A 527 -6.02 1.00 32.95
N SER A 528 -5.78 0.48 34.15
CA SER A 528 -4.43 0.40 34.73
C SER A 528 -3.50 -0.61 34.03
N ILE A 529 -4.06 -1.65 33.40
CA ILE A 529 -3.30 -2.66 32.65
C ILE A 529 -3.01 -2.19 31.21
N LEU A 530 -3.88 -1.36 30.64
CA LEU A 530 -3.83 -0.93 29.25
C LEU A 530 -2.47 -0.34 28.80
N PRO A 531 -1.77 0.52 29.57
CA PRO A 531 -0.44 1.00 29.20
C PRO A 531 0.60 -0.12 29.04
N ILE A 532 0.50 -1.19 29.86
CA ILE A 532 1.40 -2.34 29.77
C ILE A 532 1.13 -3.14 28.50
N VAL A 533 -0.15 -3.40 28.22
CA VAL A 533 -0.56 -4.11 27.00
C VAL A 533 -0.10 -3.35 25.75
N PHE A 534 -0.31 -2.04 25.72
CA PHE A 534 0.14 -1.21 24.60
C PHE A 534 1.68 -1.16 24.49
N THR A 535 2.41 -1.13 25.59
CA THR A 535 3.88 -1.18 25.55
C THR A 535 4.37 -2.45 24.84
N VAL A 536 3.81 -3.61 25.20
CA VAL A 536 4.16 -4.89 24.56
C VAL A 536 3.73 -4.93 23.11
N PHE A 537 2.51 -4.46 22.81
CA PHE A 537 1.97 -4.44 21.45
C PHE A 537 2.82 -3.56 20.51
N PHE A 538 3.11 -2.32 20.91
CA PHE A 538 3.89 -1.38 20.09
C PHE A 538 5.40 -1.68 20.06
N ALA A 539 5.89 -2.64 20.83
CA ALA A 539 7.26 -3.13 20.71
C ALA A 539 7.57 -3.76 19.32
N PHE A 540 6.53 -4.18 18.60
CA PHE A 540 6.63 -4.79 17.27
C PHE A 540 6.31 -3.82 16.12
N PHE A 541 6.01 -2.56 16.43
CA PHE A 541 5.65 -1.56 15.42
C PHE A 541 6.84 -0.68 15.03
N PRO A 542 6.80 -0.07 13.82
CA PRO A 542 7.83 0.85 13.36
C PRO A 542 8.10 1.96 14.38
N SER A 543 9.37 2.25 14.62
CA SER A 543 9.81 3.21 15.64
C SER A 543 9.32 4.64 15.36
N GLY A 544 9.13 5.02 14.09
CA GLY A 544 8.54 6.30 13.70
C GLY A 544 7.11 6.49 14.20
N LEU A 545 6.29 5.44 14.19
CA LEU A 545 4.93 5.48 14.74
C LEU A 545 4.94 5.59 16.27
N VAL A 546 5.84 4.83 16.92
CA VAL A 546 5.98 4.89 18.38
C VAL A 546 6.51 6.25 18.81
N LEU A 547 7.44 6.85 18.04
CA LEU A 547 7.92 8.23 18.24
C LEU A 547 6.76 9.24 18.18
N TYR A 548 5.93 9.17 17.12
CA TYR A 548 4.73 9.99 17.04
C TYR A 548 3.89 9.88 18.32
N TRP A 549 3.65 8.64 18.79
CA TRP A 549 2.83 8.41 19.98
C TRP A 549 3.46 8.99 21.25
N VAL A 550 4.76 8.82 21.46
CA VAL A 550 5.49 9.39 22.62
C VAL A 550 5.40 10.91 22.62
N VAL A 551 5.65 11.56 21.46
CA VAL A 551 5.55 13.01 21.30
C VAL A 551 4.12 13.49 21.54
N ASN A 552 3.14 12.81 20.93
CA ASN A 552 1.72 13.13 21.09
C ASN A 552 1.26 13.05 22.54
N ASN A 553 1.65 12.00 23.29
CA ASN A 553 1.32 11.84 24.70
C ASN A 553 2.02 12.89 25.56
N THR A 554 3.30 13.16 25.32
CA THR A 554 4.07 14.17 26.04
C THR A 554 3.44 15.56 25.89
N LEU A 555 3.12 15.96 24.66
CA LEU A 555 2.42 17.21 24.39
C LEU A 555 1.02 17.27 25.04
N SER A 556 0.31 16.13 25.06
CA SER A 556 -1.00 16.02 25.73
C SER A 556 -0.89 16.21 27.24
N ILE A 557 0.11 15.62 27.87
CA ILE A 557 0.39 15.76 29.31
C ILE A 557 0.67 17.23 29.65
N VAL A 558 1.55 17.88 28.89
CA VAL A 558 1.88 19.30 29.07
C VAL A 558 0.63 20.16 28.90
N GLN A 559 -0.13 19.96 27.83
CA GLN A 559 -1.35 20.70 27.56
C GLN A 559 -2.40 20.51 28.67
N GLN A 560 -2.64 19.29 29.09
CA GLN A 560 -3.59 18.96 30.15
C GLN A 560 -3.16 19.56 31.50
N TRP A 561 -1.89 19.48 31.83
CA TRP A 561 -1.33 20.04 33.06
C TRP A 561 -1.47 21.56 33.13
N VAL A 562 -1.13 22.27 32.02
CA VAL A 562 -1.29 23.75 31.94
C VAL A 562 -2.74 24.17 32.11
N ILE A 563 -3.67 23.50 31.41
CA ILE A 563 -5.09 23.80 31.46
C ILE A 563 -5.67 23.51 32.85
N THR A 564 -5.33 22.37 33.46
CA THR A 564 -5.81 22.00 34.80
C THR A 564 -5.34 22.99 35.86
N ARG A 565 -4.04 23.35 35.83
CA ARG A 565 -3.50 24.38 36.74
C ARG A 565 -4.16 25.78 36.58
N SER A 566 -4.44 26.16 35.34
CA SER A 566 -5.16 27.40 35.05
C SER A 566 -6.55 27.45 35.68
N ILE A 567 -7.28 26.31 35.61
CA ILE A 567 -8.63 26.19 36.20
C ILE A 567 -8.58 26.19 37.73
N GLU A 568 -7.62 25.47 38.32
CA GLU A 568 -7.43 25.45 39.78
C GLU A 568 -7.11 26.81 40.35
N ARG A 569 -6.19 27.57 39.72
CA ARG A 569 -5.86 28.97 40.12
C ARG A 569 -7.06 29.87 40.03
N ALA A 570 -7.85 29.80 38.93
CA ALA A 570 -9.05 30.60 38.76
C ALA A 570 -10.16 30.26 39.80
N ALA A 571 -10.19 29.04 40.31
CA ALA A 571 -11.10 28.63 41.39
C ALA A 571 -10.68 29.20 42.75
N THR A 572 -9.36 29.15 43.06
CA THR A 572 -8.80 29.68 44.33
C THR A 572 -8.89 31.18 44.42
N SER A 573 -8.85 31.92 43.30
CA SER A 573 -8.99 33.38 43.29
C SER A 573 -10.45 33.86 43.44
N ARG A 574 -11.45 32.94 43.41
CA ARG A 574 -12.88 33.25 43.59
C ARG A 574 -13.44 32.80 44.94
N SER A 575 -12.66 32.05 45.70
CA SER A 575 -12.93 31.72 47.10
C SER A 575 -12.26 32.76 48.05
#